data_302bf4ffc1e8551ebccab9c114182353
#
_entry.id   302bf4ffc1e8551ebccab9c114182353
#
_cell.length_a   1.000
_cell.length_b   1.000
_cell.length_c   1.000
_cell.angle_alpha   90.00
_cell.angle_beta   90.00
_cell.angle_gamma   90.00
#
_symmetry.space_group_name_H-M   'P 1'
#
loop_
_entity.id
_entity.type
_entity.pdbx_description
1 polymer ?
#
loop_
_entity_poly.entity_id
_entity_poly.type
_entity_poly.pdbx_seq_one_letter_code
_entity_poly.pdbx_strand_id
1 'polypeptide(L)'
;HMRLVVSYAIKYKNYGLSMGDLIQEGNIGLMKAAQKFEPNRGFRFSTYASWWIRASIQDFLLKHWSIVRIATTSKQKSLFFSLRRLKQKINGTDSGNIDYNTAENIASELNISTSAVVNMDSRITQNDSSLNKKISDDGEDEFLSLLEDEDARPDEIIFAKNELNHKKDMVSQAISSLDDRETQIINERHLSENPKTLEYLGEKLKISKERVRQIEKNAMNKMKAFIDSHFQ
;
A
#
# COMPACT_ATOMS: atom_id res chain seq x y z
N HIS A 1 -34.69 12.29 -23.08
CA HIS A 1 -34.19 12.52 -21.71
C HIS A 1 -32.73 13.04 -21.65
N MET A 2 -32.10 13.37 -22.80
CA MET A 2 -30.72 13.90 -22.87
C MET A 2 -30.51 15.17 -22.03
N ARG A 3 -31.52 16.08 -21.99
CA ARG A 3 -31.43 17.27 -21.10
C ARG A 3 -31.23 16.93 -19.64
N LEU A 4 -31.80 15.81 -19.19
CA LEU A 4 -31.59 15.32 -17.79
C LEU A 4 -30.14 14.93 -17.56
N VAL A 5 -29.52 14.23 -18.54
CA VAL A 5 -28.09 13.85 -18.45
C VAL A 5 -27.21 15.09 -18.34
N VAL A 6 -27.41 16.09 -19.21
CA VAL A 6 -26.64 17.35 -19.18
C VAL A 6 -26.82 18.07 -17.85
N SER A 7 -28.03 18.12 -17.31
CA SER A 7 -28.29 18.72 -15.98
C SER A 7 -27.55 18.05 -14.85
N TYR A 8 -27.40 16.72 -14.90
CA TYR A 8 -26.59 15.98 -13.92
C TYR A 8 -25.09 16.19 -14.17
N ALA A 9 -24.61 16.14 -15.40
CA ALA A 9 -23.20 16.34 -15.73
C ALA A 9 -22.68 17.72 -15.28
N ILE A 10 -23.48 18.78 -15.42
CA ILE A 10 -23.12 20.13 -14.95
C ILE A 10 -22.84 20.15 -13.45
N LYS A 11 -23.54 19.37 -12.63
CA LYS A 11 -23.30 19.30 -11.17
C LYS A 11 -21.92 18.75 -10.80
N TYR A 12 -21.32 17.97 -11.71
CA TYR A 12 -20.01 17.34 -11.50
C TYR A 12 -18.88 18.01 -12.29
N LYS A 13 -19.15 19.13 -13.00
CA LYS A 13 -18.16 19.87 -13.80
C LYS A 13 -16.93 20.28 -12.97
N ASN A 14 -17.14 20.64 -11.69
CA ASN A 14 -16.09 21.18 -10.82
C ASN A 14 -15.08 20.13 -10.31
N TYR A 15 -15.20 18.87 -10.73
CA TYR A 15 -14.25 17.81 -10.36
C TYR A 15 -13.09 17.66 -11.35
N GLY A 16 -12.96 18.54 -12.36
CA GLY A 16 -11.81 18.60 -13.26
C GLY A 16 -11.84 17.65 -14.45
N LEU A 17 -12.92 16.86 -14.63
CA LEU A 17 -13.07 15.98 -15.79
C LEU A 17 -13.74 16.69 -16.95
N SER A 18 -13.49 16.19 -18.17
CA SER A 18 -14.12 16.69 -19.41
C SER A 18 -15.65 16.61 -19.33
N MET A 19 -16.31 17.70 -19.68
CA MET A 19 -17.80 17.75 -19.74
C MET A 19 -18.37 16.76 -20.73
N GLY A 20 -17.67 16.54 -21.85
CA GLY A 20 -18.06 15.56 -22.85
C GLY A 20 -18.10 14.15 -22.29
N ASP A 21 -17.08 13.74 -21.55
CA ASP A 21 -16.99 12.42 -20.96
C ASP A 21 -18.06 12.21 -19.88
N LEU A 22 -18.30 13.21 -19.04
CA LEU A 22 -19.39 13.17 -18.04
C LEU A 22 -20.77 12.99 -18.69
N ILE A 23 -21.03 13.65 -19.85
CA ILE A 23 -22.27 13.49 -20.60
C ILE A 23 -22.36 12.09 -21.21
N GLN A 24 -21.27 11.54 -21.78
CA GLN A 24 -21.28 10.20 -22.36
C GLN A 24 -21.49 9.11 -21.29
N GLU A 25 -20.84 9.23 -20.17
CA GLU A 25 -21.09 8.31 -19.06
C GLU A 25 -22.51 8.42 -18.50
N GLY A 26 -23.04 9.63 -18.44
CA GLY A 26 -24.44 9.84 -18.09
C GLY A 26 -25.40 9.21 -19.13
N ASN A 27 -25.07 9.23 -20.42
CA ASN A 27 -25.83 8.54 -21.48
C ASN A 27 -25.78 7.02 -21.33
N ILE A 28 -24.61 6.45 -20.94
CA ILE A 28 -24.50 5.03 -20.62
C ILE A 28 -25.42 4.68 -19.45
N GLY A 29 -25.46 5.51 -18.41
CA GLY A 29 -26.41 5.37 -17.31
C GLY A 29 -27.87 5.42 -17.76
N LEU A 30 -28.21 6.35 -18.65
CA LEU A 30 -29.57 6.47 -19.22
C LEU A 30 -29.94 5.23 -20.03
N MET A 31 -29.05 4.67 -20.86
CA MET A 31 -29.25 3.42 -21.58
C MET A 31 -29.50 2.24 -20.67
N LYS A 32 -28.69 2.09 -19.61
CA LYS A 32 -28.89 1.04 -18.59
C LYS A 32 -30.25 1.18 -17.91
N ALA A 33 -30.68 2.41 -17.63
CA ALA A 33 -32.02 2.68 -17.10
C ALA A 33 -33.12 2.27 -18.07
N ALA A 34 -32.98 2.55 -19.35
CA ALA A 34 -33.98 2.19 -20.38
C ALA A 34 -34.13 0.67 -20.51
N GLN A 35 -33.01 -0.07 -20.45
CA GLN A 35 -33.04 -1.55 -20.53
C GLN A 35 -33.71 -2.20 -19.34
N LYS A 36 -33.60 -1.58 -18.14
CA LYS A 36 -34.10 -2.17 -16.89
C LYS A 36 -35.42 -1.55 -16.39
N PHE A 37 -35.98 -0.64 -17.13
CA PHE A 37 -37.21 0.05 -16.72
C PHE A 37 -38.43 -0.82 -16.91
N GLU A 38 -39.22 -0.95 -15.86
CA GLU A 38 -40.51 -1.66 -15.86
C GLU A 38 -41.65 -0.66 -15.69
N PRO A 39 -42.43 -0.40 -16.76
CA PRO A 39 -43.50 0.61 -16.74
C PRO A 39 -44.61 0.31 -15.70
N ASN A 40 -44.84 -0.95 -15.43
CA ASN A 40 -45.94 -1.42 -14.54
C ASN A 40 -45.73 -1.09 -13.05
N ARG A 41 -44.55 -0.60 -12.65
CA ARG A 41 -44.26 -0.26 -11.26
C ARG A 41 -44.76 1.12 -10.79
N GLY A 42 -45.44 1.87 -11.66
CA GLY A 42 -46.10 3.15 -11.31
C GLY A 42 -45.15 4.35 -11.15
N PHE A 43 -43.84 4.22 -11.40
CA PHE A 43 -42.87 5.30 -11.33
C PHE A 43 -42.59 5.88 -12.71
N ARG A 44 -42.32 7.21 -12.80
CA ARG A 44 -41.90 7.83 -14.05
C ARG A 44 -40.46 7.43 -14.42
N PHE A 45 -40.24 7.17 -15.71
CA PHE A 45 -38.92 6.82 -16.24
C PHE A 45 -37.84 7.85 -15.88
N SER A 46 -38.12 9.12 -15.88
CA SER A 46 -37.18 10.19 -15.53
C SER A 46 -36.67 10.04 -14.08
N THR A 47 -37.52 9.66 -13.16
CA THR A 47 -37.14 9.42 -11.74
C THR A 47 -36.22 8.20 -11.62
N TYR A 48 -36.54 7.11 -12.30
CA TYR A 48 -35.73 5.92 -12.34
C TYR A 48 -34.37 6.17 -13.03
N ALA A 49 -34.38 6.81 -14.18
CA ALA A 49 -33.19 7.14 -14.95
C ALA A 49 -32.21 8.05 -14.18
N SER A 50 -32.74 8.98 -13.36
CA SER A 50 -31.89 9.89 -12.58
C SER A 50 -30.92 9.18 -11.64
N TRP A 51 -31.31 8.03 -11.09
CA TRP A 51 -30.44 7.21 -10.23
C TRP A 51 -29.31 6.56 -11.02
N TRP A 52 -29.63 6.00 -12.21
CA TRP A 52 -28.65 5.36 -13.07
C TRP A 52 -27.65 6.35 -13.66
N ILE A 53 -28.15 7.53 -14.11
CA ILE A 53 -27.29 8.62 -14.62
C ILE A 53 -26.31 9.07 -13.54
N ARG A 54 -26.81 9.34 -12.33
CA ARG A 54 -25.96 9.75 -11.20
C ARG A 54 -24.93 8.69 -10.85
N ALA A 55 -25.33 7.44 -10.74
CA ALA A 55 -24.46 6.34 -10.40
C ALA A 55 -23.33 6.15 -11.42
N SER A 56 -23.65 6.21 -12.76
CA SER A 56 -22.65 6.10 -13.80
C SER A 56 -21.64 7.25 -13.76
N ILE A 57 -22.12 8.50 -13.65
CA ILE A 57 -21.23 9.67 -13.57
C ILE A 57 -20.33 9.60 -12.33
N GLN A 58 -20.87 9.23 -11.17
CA GLN A 58 -20.10 9.12 -9.94
C GLN A 58 -19.06 8.00 -10.00
N ASP A 59 -19.40 6.86 -10.57
CA ASP A 59 -18.45 5.73 -10.72
C ASP A 59 -17.32 6.09 -11.68
N PHE A 60 -17.64 6.75 -12.80
CA PHE A 60 -16.66 7.25 -13.75
C PHE A 60 -15.72 8.27 -13.08
N LEU A 61 -16.27 9.23 -12.35
CA LEU A 61 -15.50 10.25 -11.66
C LEU A 61 -14.50 9.64 -10.67
N LEU A 62 -14.94 8.71 -9.83
CA LEU A 62 -14.06 8.04 -8.86
C LEU A 62 -12.95 7.19 -9.50
N LYS A 63 -13.15 6.74 -10.75
CA LYS A 63 -12.15 5.96 -11.49
C LYS A 63 -11.10 6.82 -12.20
N HIS A 64 -11.49 8.01 -12.65
CA HIS A 64 -10.66 8.84 -13.55
C HIS A 64 -10.23 10.17 -12.92
N TRP A 65 -10.61 10.43 -11.69
CA TRP A 65 -10.24 11.66 -11.01
C TRP A 65 -8.74 11.75 -10.68
N SER A 66 -8.11 10.61 -10.32
CA SER A 66 -6.69 10.49 -10.02
C SER A 66 -6.15 9.17 -10.55
N ILE A 67 -4.85 9.12 -10.87
CA ILE A 67 -4.14 7.91 -11.31
C ILE A 67 -4.25 6.82 -10.25
N VAL A 68 -4.09 7.19 -8.98
CA VAL A 68 -4.25 6.27 -7.85
C VAL A 68 -5.70 6.27 -7.39
N ARG A 69 -6.36 5.10 -7.38
CA ARG A 69 -7.75 4.98 -6.95
C ARG A 69 -7.96 5.51 -5.54
N ILE A 70 -8.87 6.48 -5.44
CA ILE A 70 -9.36 7.03 -4.18
C ILE A 70 -10.75 6.43 -3.91
N ALA A 71 -11.13 6.31 -2.65
CA ALA A 71 -12.48 5.90 -2.26
C ALA A 71 -12.92 4.51 -2.76
N THR A 72 -12.26 3.46 -2.26
CA THR A 72 -12.62 2.07 -2.57
C THR A 72 -13.84 1.58 -1.80
N THR A 73 -14.07 2.07 -0.57
CA THR A 73 -15.20 1.68 0.28
C THR A 73 -16.41 2.62 0.12
N SER A 74 -17.62 2.15 0.45
CA SER A 74 -18.83 2.95 0.42
C SER A 74 -18.75 4.21 1.28
N LYS A 75 -18.14 4.11 2.45
CA LYS A 75 -17.91 5.24 3.36
C LYS A 75 -16.97 6.29 2.76
N GLN A 76 -15.87 5.84 2.15
CA GLN A 76 -14.92 6.74 1.47
C GLN A 76 -15.55 7.42 0.25
N LYS A 77 -16.41 6.72 -0.52
CA LYS A 77 -17.18 7.33 -1.62
C LYS A 77 -18.10 8.44 -1.12
N SER A 78 -18.83 8.18 -0.04
CA SER A 78 -19.67 9.20 0.61
C SER A 78 -18.86 10.38 1.08
N LEU A 79 -17.71 10.13 1.72
CA LEU A 79 -16.79 11.17 2.17
C LEU A 79 -16.29 12.03 1.00
N PHE A 80 -15.82 11.42 -0.09
CA PHE A 80 -15.33 12.14 -1.28
C PHE A 80 -16.33 13.16 -1.83
N PHE A 81 -17.60 12.75 -1.96
CA PHE A 81 -18.63 13.66 -2.49
C PHE A 81 -19.18 14.67 -1.48
N SER A 82 -19.10 14.38 -0.20
CA SER A 82 -19.63 15.24 0.85
C SER A 82 -18.57 16.18 1.46
N LEU A 83 -17.28 15.83 1.39
CA LEU A 83 -16.19 16.54 2.05
C LEU A 83 -16.18 18.04 1.71
N ARG A 84 -16.23 18.38 0.42
CA ARG A 84 -16.22 19.75 -0.05
C ARG A 84 -17.41 20.55 0.50
N ARG A 85 -18.60 19.96 0.45
CA ARG A 85 -19.83 20.59 0.99
C ARG A 85 -19.76 20.80 2.50
N LEU A 86 -19.23 19.80 3.21
CA LEU A 86 -19.08 19.86 4.67
C LEU A 86 -18.03 20.90 5.08
N LYS A 87 -16.93 20.96 4.33
CA LYS A 87 -15.88 21.96 4.51
C LYS A 87 -16.42 23.38 4.38
N GLN A 88 -17.20 23.66 3.33
CA GLN A 88 -17.85 24.96 3.13
C GLN A 88 -18.85 25.30 4.24
N LYS A 89 -19.60 24.30 4.71
CA LYS A 89 -20.60 24.50 5.76
C LYS A 89 -19.97 24.85 7.13
N ILE A 90 -18.79 24.27 7.43
CA ILE A 90 -18.13 24.44 8.71
C ILE A 90 -17.20 25.66 8.71
N ASN A 91 -16.35 25.81 7.70
CA ASN A 91 -15.29 26.83 7.66
C ASN A 91 -15.59 28.03 6.77
N GLY A 92 -16.67 28.01 6.00
CA GLY A 92 -17.04 29.11 5.07
C GLY A 92 -16.09 29.32 3.90
N THR A 93 -14.95 28.62 3.83
CA THR A 93 -13.91 28.76 2.80
C THR A 93 -13.51 27.41 2.24
N ASP A 94 -13.26 27.37 0.92
CA ASP A 94 -12.91 26.15 0.16
C ASP A 94 -11.38 25.92 0.13
N SER A 95 -10.60 26.84 0.72
CA SER A 95 -9.14 26.91 0.55
C SER A 95 -8.40 26.47 1.82
N GLY A 96 -7.53 25.47 1.66
CA GLY A 96 -6.59 25.01 2.69
C GLY A 96 -6.86 23.61 3.23
N ASN A 97 -5.88 23.07 3.95
CA ASN A 97 -6.01 21.79 4.65
C ASN A 97 -7.04 21.91 5.77
N ILE A 98 -7.76 20.82 6.04
CA ILE A 98 -8.75 20.75 7.11
C ILE A 98 -8.02 20.84 8.46
N ASP A 99 -8.51 21.72 9.34
CA ASP A 99 -8.11 21.74 10.75
C ASP A 99 -8.61 20.47 11.47
N TYR A 100 -7.86 20.04 12.49
CA TYR A 100 -8.16 18.81 13.22
C TYR A 100 -9.59 18.78 13.79
N ASN A 101 -10.05 19.89 14.36
CA ASN A 101 -11.40 20.02 14.91
C ASN A 101 -12.49 19.86 13.84
N THR A 102 -12.24 20.41 12.64
CA THR A 102 -13.14 20.24 11.48
C THR A 102 -13.16 18.80 10.99
N ALA A 103 -11.99 18.15 10.97
CA ALA A 103 -11.88 16.74 10.60
C ALA A 103 -12.63 15.82 11.56
N GLU A 104 -12.60 16.13 12.87
CA GLU A 104 -13.31 15.37 13.90
C GLU A 104 -14.83 15.53 13.76
N ASN A 105 -15.32 16.75 13.51
CA ASN A 105 -16.74 17.00 13.26
C ASN A 105 -17.25 16.24 12.03
N ILE A 106 -16.49 16.23 10.93
CA ILE A 106 -16.82 15.48 9.70
C ILE A 106 -16.77 13.97 9.96
N ALA A 107 -15.77 13.51 10.72
CA ALA A 107 -15.60 12.10 11.06
C ALA A 107 -16.80 11.58 11.88
N SER A 108 -17.29 12.37 12.84
CA SER A 108 -18.45 12.04 13.66
C SER A 108 -19.76 12.02 12.83
N GLU A 109 -19.96 13.00 11.94
CA GLU A 109 -21.16 13.08 11.08
C GLU A 109 -21.26 11.88 10.11
N LEU A 110 -20.12 11.40 9.58
CA LEU A 110 -20.06 10.29 8.61
C LEU A 110 -19.75 8.93 9.25
N ASN A 111 -19.49 8.88 10.55
CA ASN A 111 -19.09 7.68 11.28
C ASN A 111 -17.86 6.97 10.64
N ILE A 112 -16.78 7.76 10.47
CA ILE A 112 -15.49 7.39 9.87
C ILE A 112 -14.37 7.84 10.82
N SER A 113 -13.17 7.28 10.69
CA SER A 113 -12.00 7.75 11.46
C SER A 113 -11.53 9.14 11.02
N THR A 114 -11.05 9.96 11.94
CA THR A 114 -10.46 11.29 11.66
C THR A 114 -9.26 11.19 10.70
N SER A 115 -8.44 10.15 10.85
CA SER A 115 -7.31 9.88 9.94
C SER A 115 -7.76 9.66 8.49
N ALA A 116 -8.91 8.99 8.27
CA ALA A 116 -9.44 8.80 6.91
C ALA A 116 -9.92 10.12 6.29
N VAL A 117 -10.47 11.05 7.11
CA VAL A 117 -10.89 12.38 6.64
C VAL A 117 -9.67 13.21 6.24
N VAL A 118 -8.63 13.27 7.09
CA VAL A 118 -7.38 14.00 6.81
C VAL A 118 -6.68 13.46 5.57
N ASN A 119 -6.55 12.13 5.47
CA ASN A 119 -5.95 11.50 4.28
C ASN A 119 -6.74 11.77 2.99
N MET A 120 -8.07 11.79 3.07
CA MET A 120 -8.90 12.12 1.91
C MET A 120 -8.75 13.60 1.52
N ASP A 121 -8.70 14.50 2.51
CA ASP A 121 -8.52 15.93 2.26
C ASP A 121 -7.17 16.23 1.60
N SER A 122 -6.09 15.65 2.10
CA SER A 122 -4.76 15.78 1.51
C SER A 122 -4.75 15.32 0.04
N ARG A 123 -5.39 14.20 -0.27
CA ARG A 123 -5.48 13.68 -1.64
C ARG A 123 -6.34 14.54 -2.57
N ILE A 124 -7.41 15.14 -2.05
CA ILE A 124 -8.28 16.02 -2.84
C ILE A 124 -7.63 17.39 -3.07
N THR A 125 -6.85 17.87 -2.12
CA THR A 125 -6.18 19.17 -2.21
C THR A 125 -4.92 19.09 -3.07
N GLN A 126 -4.19 17.98 -3.02
CA GLN A 126 -2.98 17.75 -3.82
C GLN A 126 -3.37 16.98 -5.08
N ASN A 127 -3.45 17.70 -6.21
CA ASN A 127 -3.63 17.06 -7.50
C ASN A 127 -2.35 16.30 -7.92
N ASP A 128 -2.52 15.29 -8.80
CA ASP A 128 -1.40 14.58 -9.40
C ASP A 128 -0.49 15.58 -10.11
N SER A 129 0.80 15.57 -9.78
CA SER A 129 1.80 16.46 -10.40
C SER A 129 2.53 15.73 -11.52
N SER A 130 2.82 16.42 -12.61
CA SER A 130 3.66 15.86 -13.68
C SER A 130 5.12 15.83 -13.23
N LEU A 131 5.78 14.67 -13.36
CA LEU A 131 7.20 14.52 -13.10
C LEU A 131 8.07 15.24 -14.14
N ASN A 132 7.52 15.53 -15.33
CA ASN A 132 8.22 16.31 -16.37
C ASN A 132 8.07 17.83 -16.15
N LYS A 133 7.49 18.24 -15.04
CA LYS A 133 7.44 19.65 -14.70
C LYS A 133 8.84 20.14 -14.33
N LYS A 134 9.28 21.25 -14.93
CA LYS A 134 10.54 21.89 -14.61
C LYS A 134 10.54 22.40 -13.16
N ILE A 135 11.68 22.26 -12.49
CA ILE A 135 11.88 22.70 -11.09
C ILE A 135 11.97 24.21 -11.01
N SER A 136 12.64 24.83 -12.00
CA SER A 136 12.78 26.29 -12.12
C SER A 136 12.45 26.73 -13.53
N ASP A 137 11.99 27.98 -13.69
CA ASP A 137 11.61 28.55 -14.98
C ASP A 137 12.81 28.66 -15.95
N ASP A 138 14.03 28.84 -15.43
CA ASP A 138 15.28 28.98 -16.20
C ASP A 138 16.11 27.69 -16.29
N GLY A 139 15.69 26.61 -15.59
CA GLY A 139 16.41 25.32 -15.54
C GLY A 139 15.86 24.29 -16.51
N GLU A 140 16.73 23.37 -16.95
CA GLU A 140 16.30 22.18 -17.74
C GLU A 140 15.95 21.00 -16.84
N ASP A 141 16.20 21.09 -15.53
CA ASP A 141 15.98 20.01 -14.58
C ASP A 141 14.48 19.75 -14.33
N GLU A 142 14.08 18.51 -14.48
CA GLU A 142 12.71 18.03 -14.23
C GLU A 142 12.60 17.39 -12.84
N PHE A 143 11.39 17.36 -12.27
CA PHE A 143 11.12 16.66 -11.01
C PHE A 143 11.49 15.17 -11.07
N LEU A 144 11.46 14.58 -12.27
CA LEU A 144 11.88 13.20 -12.49
C LEU A 144 13.34 12.96 -12.08
N SER A 145 14.23 13.94 -12.29
CA SER A 145 15.65 13.82 -11.95
C SER A 145 15.95 13.84 -10.45
N LEU A 146 14.99 14.28 -9.63
CA LEU A 146 15.10 14.28 -8.16
C LEU A 146 14.67 12.96 -7.52
N LEU A 147 14.04 12.06 -8.28
CA LEU A 147 13.61 10.77 -7.74
C LEU A 147 14.84 9.87 -7.57
N GLU A 148 15.07 9.47 -6.33
CA GLU A 148 16.06 8.46 -6.00
C GLU A 148 15.50 7.05 -6.36
N ASP A 149 16.39 6.19 -6.86
CA ASP A 149 16.07 4.79 -7.05
C ASP A 149 15.92 4.11 -5.68
N GLU A 150 14.86 3.30 -5.51
CA GLU A 150 14.64 2.54 -4.27
C GLU A 150 15.57 1.33 -4.17
N ASP A 151 16.20 0.94 -5.28
CA ASP A 151 17.17 -0.15 -5.27
C ASP A 151 18.44 0.26 -4.52
N ALA A 152 18.97 -0.69 -3.74
CA ALA A 152 20.19 -0.46 -2.99
C ALA A 152 21.34 -0.08 -3.94
N ARG A 153 22.15 0.88 -3.53
CA ARG A 153 23.29 1.35 -4.32
C ARG A 153 24.28 0.20 -4.60
N PRO A 154 24.98 0.20 -5.74
CA PRO A 154 25.91 -0.87 -6.08
C PRO A 154 26.99 -1.13 -5.03
N ASP A 155 27.44 -0.09 -4.33
CA ASP A 155 28.40 -0.18 -3.22
C ASP A 155 27.76 -0.88 -1.99
N GLU A 156 26.51 -0.57 -1.66
CA GLU A 156 25.76 -1.23 -0.58
C GLU A 156 25.54 -2.71 -0.87
N ILE A 157 25.21 -3.05 -2.11
CA ILE A 157 25.04 -4.45 -2.56
C ILE A 157 26.35 -5.22 -2.42
N ILE A 158 27.46 -4.62 -2.86
CA ILE A 158 28.78 -5.24 -2.77
C ILE A 158 29.20 -5.38 -1.31
N PHE A 159 28.99 -4.32 -0.51
CA PHE A 159 29.29 -4.35 0.91
C PHE A 159 28.52 -5.45 1.64
N ALA A 160 27.20 -5.52 1.45
CA ALA A 160 26.36 -6.57 2.05
C ALA A 160 26.79 -7.98 1.61
N LYS A 161 27.15 -8.15 0.32
CA LYS A 161 27.66 -9.42 -0.19
C LYS A 161 29.00 -9.81 0.44
N ASN A 162 29.91 -8.85 0.55
CA ASN A 162 31.23 -9.09 1.18
C ASN A 162 31.08 -9.40 2.67
N GLU A 163 30.22 -8.67 3.38
CA GLU A 163 29.91 -8.94 4.80
C GLU A 163 29.31 -10.33 4.98
N LEU A 164 28.38 -10.74 4.10
CA LEU A 164 27.81 -12.09 4.13
C LEU A 164 28.87 -13.16 3.87
N ASN A 165 29.76 -12.94 2.90
CA ASN A 165 30.85 -13.88 2.62
C ASN A 165 31.82 -13.96 3.80
N HIS A 166 32.20 -12.82 4.39
CA HIS A 166 33.06 -12.80 5.58
C HIS A 166 32.43 -13.56 6.73
N LYS A 167 31.13 -13.36 7.02
CA LYS A 167 30.40 -14.12 8.03
C LYS A 167 30.39 -15.63 7.73
N LYS A 168 30.21 -16.02 6.47
CA LYS A 168 30.29 -17.44 6.05
C LYS A 168 31.66 -18.03 6.29
N ASP A 169 32.71 -17.29 5.95
CA ASP A 169 34.10 -17.74 6.14
C ASP A 169 34.42 -17.88 7.61
N MET A 170 33.97 -16.91 8.45
CA MET A 170 34.11 -16.99 9.92
C MET A 170 33.43 -18.25 10.48
N VAL A 171 32.19 -18.51 10.08
CA VAL A 171 31.46 -19.71 10.55
C VAL A 171 32.13 -20.98 10.05
N SER A 172 32.59 -21.01 8.79
CA SER A 172 33.30 -22.17 8.23
C SER A 172 34.58 -22.48 8.97
N GLN A 173 35.39 -21.48 9.32
CA GLN A 173 36.58 -21.61 10.11
C GLN A 173 36.28 -22.05 11.55
N ALA A 174 35.23 -21.51 12.17
CA ALA A 174 34.80 -21.94 13.49
C ALA A 174 34.36 -23.41 13.51
N ILE A 175 33.66 -23.88 12.45
CA ILE A 175 33.27 -25.30 12.31
C ILE A 175 34.51 -26.21 12.16
N SER A 176 35.52 -25.77 11.43
CA SER A 176 36.75 -26.56 11.26
C SER A 176 37.55 -26.74 12.54
N SER A 177 37.28 -25.95 13.59
CA SER A 177 37.86 -26.09 14.94
C SER A 177 37.13 -27.10 15.83
N LEU A 178 36.01 -27.66 15.39
CA LEU A 178 35.19 -28.61 16.12
C LEU A 178 35.61 -30.07 15.85
N ASP A 179 35.27 -30.96 16.78
CA ASP A 179 35.42 -32.40 16.60
C ASP A 179 34.40 -32.94 15.57
N ASP A 180 34.69 -34.06 14.90
CA ASP A 180 33.81 -34.66 13.87
C ASP A 180 32.36 -34.86 14.35
N ARG A 181 32.18 -35.26 15.63
CA ARG A 181 30.83 -35.45 16.21
C ARG A 181 30.12 -34.14 16.45
N GLU A 182 30.83 -33.11 16.90
CA GLU A 182 30.32 -31.78 17.12
C GLU A 182 29.91 -31.15 15.77
N THR A 183 30.78 -31.27 14.78
CA THR A 183 30.53 -30.80 13.37
C THR A 183 29.31 -31.45 12.78
N GLN A 184 29.13 -32.77 12.94
CA GLN A 184 27.97 -33.48 12.43
C GLN A 184 26.67 -32.98 13.07
N ILE A 185 26.64 -32.77 14.38
CA ILE A 185 25.47 -32.29 15.12
C ILE A 185 25.11 -30.85 14.64
N ILE A 186 26.10 -29.95 14.55
CA ILE A 186 25.88 -28.56 14.11
C ILE A 186 25.38 -28.51 12.67
N ASN A 187 25.97 -29.27 11.72
CA ASN A 187 25.58 -29.30 10.35
C ASN A 187 24.13 -29.80 10.17
N GLU A 188 23.77 -30.93 10.79
CA GLU A 188 22.45 -31.52 10.64
C GLU A 188 21.35 -30.75 11.35
N ARG A 189 21.69 -29.93 12.34
CA ARG A 189 20.71 -29.21 13.15
C ARG A 189 20.56 -27.73 12.79
N HIS A 190 21.64 -27.05 12.44
CA HIS A 190 21.65 -25.60 12.22
C HIS A 190 21.95 -25.19 10.77
N LEU A 191 22.69 -25.99 10.02
CA LEU A 191 23.11 -25.63 8.65
C LEU A 191 22.36 -26.41 7.55
N SER A 192 21.57 -27.42 7.92
CA SER A 192 20.74 -28.17 6.99
C SER A 192 19.44 -27.44 6.68
N GLU A 193 18.97 -27.50 5.45
CA GLU A 193 17.63 -26.98 5.03
C GLU A 193 16.49 -27.64 5.82
N ASN A 194 16.68 -28.88 6.29
CA ASN A 194 15.73 -29.63 7.11
C ASN A 194 16.36 -29.97 8.47
N PRO A 195 16.27 -29.10 9.49
CA PRO A 195 16.85 -29.30 10.80
C PRO A 195 16.37 -30.61 11.45
N LYS A 196 17.29 -31.47 11.87
CA LYS A 196 16.97 -32.75 12.53
C LYS A 196 16.69 -32.54 14.01
N THR A 197 15.80 -33.39 14.58
CA THR A 197 15.49 -33.36 16.03
C THR A 197 16.64 -33.95 16.87
N LEU A 198 16.72 -33.54 18.15
CA LEU A 198 17.70 -34.10 19.11
C LEU A 198 17.51 -35.63 19.28
N GLU A 199 16.28 -36.13 19.17
CA GLU A 199 15.95 -37.54 19.27
C GLU A 199 16.53 -38.33 18.09
N TYR A 200 16.32 -37.85 16.89
CA TYR A 200 16.88 -38.46 15.67
C TYR A 200 18.41 -38.54 15.71
N LEU A 201 19.09 -37.47 16.15
CA LEU A 201 20.53 -37.41 16.25
C LEU A 201 21.02 -38.35 17.40
N GLY A 202 20.26 -38.47 18.48
CA GLY A 202 20.53 -39.38 19.56
C GLY A 202 20.52 -40.85 19.12
N GLU A 203 19.51 -41.24 18.36
CA GLU A 203 19.42 -42.60 17.78
C GLU A 203 20.55 -42.84 16.77
N LYS A 204 20.82 -41.90 15.87
CA LYS A 204 21.90 -42.02 14.88
C LYS A 204 23.31 -42.17 15.49
N LEU A 205 23.59 -41.40 16.54
CA LEU A 205 24.88 -41.38 17.21
C LEU A 205 24.97 -42.36 18.40
N LYS A 206 23.87 -43.11 18.67
CA LYS A 206 23.74 -44.05 19.81
C LYS A 206 24.02 -43.41 21.15
N ILE A 207 23.51 -42.20 21.39
CA ILE A 207 23.66 -41.44 22.65
C ILE A 207 22.31 -40.89 23.08
N SER A 208 22.19 -40.51 24.35
CA SER A 208 20.94 -39.93 24.85
C SER A 208 20.69 -38.52 24.27
N LYS A 209 19.42 -38.16 24.13
CA LYS A 209 18.98 -36.83 23.71
C LYS A 209 19.65 -35.70 24.51
N GLU A 210 19.76 -35.89 25.83
CA GLU A 210 20.40 -34.90 26.70
C GLU A 210 21.92 -34.80 26.42
N ARG A 211 22.57 -35.91 26.07
CA ARG A 211 23.97 -35.88 25.65
C ARG A 211 24.19 -35.16 24.36
N VAL A 212 23.28 -35.29 23.36
CA VAL A 212 23.32 -34.50 22.13
C VAL A 212 23.21 -33.02 22.45
N ARG A 213 22.29 -32.62 23.33
CA ARG A 213 22.12 -31.24 23.77
C ARG A 213 23.36 -30.66 24.45
N GLN A 214 24.05 -31.46 25.29
CA GLN A 214 25.29 -31.04 25.91
C GLN A 214 26.41 -30.83 24.90
N ILE A 215 26.55 -31.73 23.90
CA ILE A 215 27.55 -31.62 22.84
C ILE A 215 27.25 -30.38 21.98
N GLU A 216 25.99 -30.17 21.61
CA GLU A 216 25.55 -28.98 20.86
C GLU A 216 25.94 -27.68 21.60
N LYS A 217 25.61 -27.58 22.89
CA LYS A 217 25.93 -26.41 23.70
C LYS A 217 27.45 -26.18 23.81
N ASN A 218 28.24 -27.26 23.99
CA ASN A 218 29.68 -27.14 24.03
C ASN A 218 30.25 -26.71 22.68
N ALA A 219 29.78 -27.27 21.59
CA ALA A 219 30.17 -26.88 20.22
C ALA A 219 29.88 -25.39 19.94
N MET A 220 28.68 -24.92 20.30
CA MET A 220 28.33 -23.50 20.16
C MET A 220 29.23 -22.58 21.00
N ASN A 221 29.57 -22.99 22.23
CA ASN A 221 30.49 -22.22 23.06
C ASN A 221 31.92 -22.19 22.49
N LYS A 222 32.42 -23.33 21.95
CA LYS A 222 33.73 -23.39 21.28
C LYS A 222 33.75 -22.48 20.04
N MET A 223 32.71 -22.54 19.18
CA MET A 223 32.59 -21.67 18.00
C MET A 223 32.59 -20.20 18.41
N LYS A 224 31.83 -19.83 19.45
CA LYS A 224 31.77 -18.46 19.94
C LYS A 224 33.15 -17.99 20.43
N ALA A 225 33.82 -18.79 21.28
CA ALA A 225 35.16 -18.46 21.76
C ALA A 225 36.20 -18.33 20.64
N PHE A 226 36.10 -19.18 19.60
CA PHE A 226 36.94 -19.08 18.41
C PHE A 226 36.73 -17.77 17.64
N ILE A 227 35.46 -17.41 17.41
CA ILE A 227 35.11 -16.16 16.73
C ILE A 227 35.60 -14.96 17.54
N ASP A 228 35.32 -14.92 18.84
CA ASP A 228 35.71 -13.82 19.72
C ASP A 228 37.26 -13.65 19.80
N SER A 229 38.04 -14.73 19.60
CA SER A 229 39.52 -14.69 19.65
C SER A 229 40.19 -14.31 18.32
N HIS A 230 39.54 -14.53 17.18
CA HIS A 230 40.15 -14.38 15.85
C HIS A 230 39.58 -13.22 15.03
N PHE A 231 38.46 -12.67 15.45
CA PHE A 231 37.72 -11.67 14.68
C PHE A 231 37.25 -10.46 15.52
N GLN A 232 38.02 -10.11 16.55
CA GLN A 232 37.89 -8.82 17.27
C GLN A 232 38.49 -7.66 16.49
#